data_67b641f0193d53fced19e89a6286efd9
#
_entry.id   67b641f0193d53fced19e89a6286efd9
#
_cell.length_a   1.000
_cell.length_b   1.000
_cell.length_c   1.000
_cell.angle_alpha   90.00
_cell.angle_beta   90.00
_cell.angle_gamma   90.00
#
_symmetry.space_group_name_H-M   'P 1'
#
loop_
_entity.id
_entity.type
_entity.pdbx_description
1 polymer ?
#
loop_
_entity_poly.entity_id
_entity_poly.type
_entity_poly.pdbx_seq_one_letter_code
_entity_poly.pdbx_strand_id
1 'polypeptide(L)'
;LAVGTPQLGDGRADLTQVRAALTEAVRHAGPETVIAIKSTVPPGTTAQLQSRCRRNGRLVPLTVCPEFLAEGSAVRDFRQPPQVVIGGDDREACQRVAALFGHLDAPLRITDSTSAELIKYGVNAFLALKISFINEMAQLCEFTGADVSSVADGIGTDERIGRAFLGAGLGFVH
;
A
#
# COMPACT_ATOMS: atom_id res chain seq x y z
N LEU A 1 -11.10 -2.36 -7.36
CA LEU A 1 -10.45 -3.61 -7.78
C LEU A 1 -9.51 -4.08 -6.67
N ALA A 2 -9.77 -5.25 -6.09
CA ALA A 2 -8.96 -5.85 -5.04
C ALA A 2 -8.63 -7.29 -5.46
N VAL A 3 -7.56 -7.43 -6.23
CA VAL A 3 -7.10 -8.70 -6.81
C VAL A 3 -5.62 -8.92 -6.53
N GLY A 4 -5.15 -10.14 -6.63
CA GLY A 4 -3.74 -10.48 -6.41
C GLY A 4 -2.80 -9.84 -7.44
N THR A 5 -1.60 -9.50 -6.98
CA THR A 5 -0.48 -9.01 -7.81
C THR A 5 0.78 -9.79 -7.46
N PRO A 6 0.80 -11.12 -7.72
CA PRO A 6 1.92 -11.97 -7.33
C PRO A 6 3.21 -11.55 -8.05
N GLN A 7 4.34 -11.97 -7.49
CA GLN A 7 5.64 -11.74 -8.09
C GLN A 7 5.88 -12.71 -9.24
N LEU A 8 6.35 -12.20 -10.37
CA LEU A 8 6.89 -12.99 -11.47
C LEU A 8 8.30 -13.50 -11.14
N GLY A 9 8.77 -14.49 -11.91
CA GLY A 9 10.11 -15.06 -11.73
C GLY A 9 11.27 -14.06 -11.90
N ASP A 10 11.04 -12.92 -12.54
CA ASP A 10 11.99 -11.82 -12.71
C ASP A 10 11.86 -10.70 -11.66
N GLY A 11 11.04 -10.92 -10.63
CA GLY A 11 10.83 -9.97 -9.54
C GLY A 11 9.76 -8.90 -9.80
N ARG A 12 9.21 -8.80 -11.01
CA ARG A 12 8.14 -7.84 -11.32
C ARG A 12 6.78 -8.32 -10.81
N ALA A 13 5.86 -7.38 -10.55
CA ALA A 13 4.48 -7.70 -10.22
C ALA A 13 3.71 -8.20 -11.45
N ASP A 14 2.98 -9.31 -11.32
CA ASP A 14 2.04 -9.76 -12.33
C ASP A 14 0.73 -8.96 -12.22
N LEU A 15 0.47 -8.15 -13.24
CA LEU A 15 -0.73 -7.31 -13.32
C LEU A 15 -1.85 -7.96 -14.17
N THR A 16 -1.75 -9.23 -14.49
CA THR A 16 -2.73 -9.94 -15.34
C THR A 16 -4.13 -9.88 -14.74
N GLN A 17 -4.26 -10.16 -13.43
CA GLN A 17 -5.55 -10.10 -12.74
C GLN A 17 -6.10 -8.66 -12.66
N VAL A 18 -5.25 -7.67 -12.43
CA VAL A 18 -5.66 -6.25 -12.41
C VAL A 18 -6.22 -5.84 -13.76
N ARG A 19 -5.55 -6.21 -14.85
CA ARG A 19 -5.99 -5.89 -16.22
C ARG A 19 -7.29 -6.61 -16.59
N ALA A 20 -7.45 -7.86 -16.21
CA ALA A 20 -8.66 -8.64 -16.45
C ALA A 20 -9.85 -8.04 -15.67
N ALA A 21 -9.68 -7.79 -14.37
CA ALA A 21 -10.70 -7.18 -13.53
C ALA A 21 -11.09 -5.77 -14.00
N LEU A 22 -10.11 -4.95 -14.43
CA LEU A 22 -10.39 -3.65 -15.01
C LEU A 22 -11.20 -3.75 -16.30
N THR A 23 -10.84 -4.67 -17.20
CA THR A 23 -11.54 -4.87 -18.47
C THR A 23 -13.00 -5.22 -18.22
N GLU A 24 -13.26 -6.10 -17.26
CA GLU A 24 -14.62 -6.49 -16.89
C GLU A 24 -15.38 -5.35 -16.21
N ALA A 25 -14.77 -4.65 -15.26
CA ALA A 25 -15.37 -3.51 -14.59
C ALA A 25 -15.75 -2.39 -15.57
N VAL A 26 -14.88 -2.06 -16.52
CA VAL A 26 -15.13 -1.05 -17.57
C VAL A 26 -16.27 -1.45 -18.51
N ARG A 27 -16.45 -2.74 -18.78
CA ARG A 27 -17.55 -3.25 -19.61
C ARG A 27 -18.93 -2.95 -19.00
N HIS A 28 -19.02 -3.01 -17.68
CA HIS A 28 -20.26 -2.82 -16.92
C HIS A 28 -20.39 -1.42 -16.29
N ALA A 29 -19.39 -0.56 -16.49
CA ALA A 29 -19.39 0.79 -15.92
C ALA A 29 -20.48 1.67 -16.53
N GLY A 30 -21.31 2.26 -15.68
CA GLY A 30 -22.25 3.33 -16.04
C GLY A 30 -21.58 4.72 -16.01
N PRO A 31 -22.34 5.78 -16.36
CA PRO A 31 -21.81 7.15 -16.45
C PRO A 31 -21.18 7.66 -15.14
N GLU A 32 -21.74 7.24 -14.01
CA GLU A 32 -21.30 7.68 -12.68
C GLU A 32 -20.29 6.75 -12.03
N THR A 33 -19.76 5.76 -12.74
CA THR A 33 -18.84 4.78 -12.15
C THR A 33 -17.44 5.37 -11.97
N VAL A 34 -16.89 5.23 -10.78
CA VAL A 34 -15.44 5.39 -10.50
C VAL A 34 -14.86 4.01 -10.17
N ILE A 35 -13.74 3.68 -10.76
CA ILE A 35 -13.04 2.42 -10.47
C ILE A 35 -11.83 2.72 -9.59
N ALA A 36 -11.86 2.25 -8.33
CA ALA A 36 -10.74 2.36 -7.41
C ALA A 36 -9.90 1.08 -7.38
N ILE A 37 -8.61 1.19 -7.60
CA ILE A 37 -7.64 0.09 -7.51
C ILE A 37 -7.15 0.03 -6.05
N LYS A 38 -7.51 -1.06 -5.35
CA LYS A 38 -7.07 -1.33 -3.98
C LYS A 38 -5.79 -2.17 -3.94
N SER A 39 -5.57 -2.98 -4.97
CA SER A 39 -4.37 -3.82 -5.10
C SER A 39 -3.11 -2.96 -5.08
N THR A 40 -2.06 -3.49 -4.45
CA THR A 40 -0.71 -2.88 -4.52
C THR A 40 -0.16 -3.08 -5.93
N VAL A 41 0.07 -1.97 -6.63
CA VAL A 41 0.55 -1.98 -8.02
C VAL A 41 1.80 -1.10 -8.15
N PRO A 42 2.73 -1.41 -9.05
CA PRO A 42 3.92 -0.59 -9.30
C PRO A 42 3.58 0.86 -9.64
N PRO A 43 4.42 1.83 -9.21
CA PRO A 43 4.21 3.24 -9.52
C PRO A 43 4.03 3.51 -11.02
N GLY A 44 3.02 4.30 -11.37
CA GLY A 44 2.64 4.62 -12.75
C GLY A 44 1.62 3.66 -13.38
N THR A 45 1.25 2.57 -12.71
CA THR A 45 0.30 1.58 -13.24
C THR A 45 -1.08 2.19 -13.50
N THR A 46 -1.64 2.92 -12.54
CA THR A 46 -2.98 3.53 -12.70
C THR A 46 -3.01 4.52 -13.84
N ALA A 47 -2.01 5.37 -13.97
CA ALA A 47 -1.90 6.33 -15.07
C ALA A 47 -1.82 5.64 -16.45
N GLN A 48 -1.04 4.55 -16.56
CA GLN A 48 -0.96 3.75 -17.77
C GLN A 48 -2.30 3.09 -18.13
N LEU A 49 -2.99 2.53 -17.14
CA LEU A 49 -4.30 1.90 -17.32
C LEU A 49 -5.36 2.94 -17.72
N GLN A 50 -5.37 4.11 -17.08
CA GLN A 50 -6.26 5.22 -17.45
C GLN A 50 -6.04 5.67 -18.89
N SER A 51 -4.77 5.85 -19.29
CA SER A 51 -4.43 6.21 -20.68
C SER A 51 -4.88 5.16 -21.68
N ARG A 52 -4.79 3.87 -21.34
CA ARG A 52 -5.28 2.76 -22.17
C ARG A 52 -6.81 2.78 -22.29
N CYS A 53 -7.53 3.02 -21.20
CA CYS A 53 -8.98 3.14 -21.23
C CYS A 53 -9.43 4.30 -22.15
N ARG A 54 -8.80 5.47 -22.04
CA ARG A 54 -9.08 6.66 -22.89
C ARG A 54 -8.84 6.36 -24.36
N ARG A 55 -7.73 5.74 -24.73
CA ARG A 55 -7.44 5.35 -26.13
C ARG A 55 -8.46 4.38 -26.70
N ASN A 56 -9.10 3.58 -25.88
CA ASN A 56 -10.17 2.65 -26.28
C ASN A 56 -11.56 3.28 -26.21
N GLY A 57 -11.65 4.63 -26.09
CA GLY A 57 -12.92 5.36 -26.04
C GLY A 57 -13.71 5.18 -24.73
N ARG A 58 -13.06 4.72 -23.66
CA ARG A 58 -13.67 4.53 -22.35
C ARG A 58 -13.27 5.66 -21.41
N LEU A 59 -14.25 6.44 -20.92
CA LEU A 59 -14.04 7.62 -20.09
C LEU A 59 -14.35 7.35 -18.61
N VAL A 60 -14.12 6.13 -18.12
CA VAL A 60 -14.31 5.78 -16.72
C VAL A 60 -13.10 6.28 -15.91
N PRO A 61 -13.30 7.13 -14.89
CA PRO A 61 -12.21 7.58 -14.02
C PRO A 61 -11.63 6.43 -13.22
N LEU A 62 -10.29 6.32 -13.23
CA LEU A 62 -9.56 5.40 -12.38
C LEU A 62 -8.91 6.16 -11.24
N THR A 63 -9.03 5.61 -10.04
CA THR A 63 -8.29 6.04 -8.86
C THR A 63 -7.51 4.87 -8.30
N VAL A 64 -6.47 5.14 -7.50
CA VAL A 64 -5.82 4.14 -6.67
C VAL A 64 -6.03 4.51 -5.21
N CYS A 65 -6.41 3.52 -4.41
CA CYS A 65 -6.61 3.68 -2.97
C CYS A 65 -5.96 2.47 -2.27
N PRO A 66 -4.63 2.46 -2.11
CA PRO A 66 -3.92 1.33 -1.53
C PRO A 66 -4.37 1.09 -0.08
N GLU A 67 -4.17 -0.12 0.41
CA GLU A 67 -4.42 -0.49 1.79
C GLU A 67 -3.10 -0.44 2.60
N PHE A 68 -3.22 -0.29 3.93
CA PHE A 68 -2.11 -0.30 4.88
C PHE A 68 -2.40 -1.30 6.01
N LEU A 69 -2.86 -2.50 5.63
CA LEU A 69 -3.26 -3.55 6.55
C LEU A 69 -2.06 -4.45 6.87
N ALA A 70 -1.99 -4.93 8.10
CA ALA A 70 -1.05 -5.96 8.50
C ALA A 70 -1.76 -7.32 8.62
N GLU A 71 -1.05 -8.40 8.30
CA GLU A 71 -1.54 -9.75 8.52
C GLU A 71 -1.85 -9.97 10.00
N GLY A 72 -2.93 -10.69 10.29
CA GLY A 72 -3.39 -10.91 11.67
C GLY A 72 -4.20 -9.76 12.28
N SER A 73 -4.14 -8.52 11.76
CA SER A 73 -4.86 -7.37 12.30
C SER A 73 -5.71 -6.59 11.29
N ALA A 74 -5.93 -7.13 10.09
CA ALA A 74 -6.54 -6.45 8.96
C ALA A 74 -7.88 -5.75 9.27
N VAL A 75 -8.77 -6.37 10.07
CA VAL A 75 -10.07 -5.77 10.43
C VAL A 75 -9.89 -4.56 11.35
N ARG A 76 -8.98 -4.64 12.32
CA ARG A 76 -8.65 -3.52 13.21
C ARG A 76 -8.02 -2.38 12.39
N ASP A 77 -7.05 -2.71 11.56
CA ASP A 77 -6.30 -1.73 10.75
C ASP A 77 -7.19 -1.06 9.70
N PHE A 78 -8.21 -1.76 9.19
CA PHE A 78 -9.22 -1.14 8.33
C PHE A 78 -10.11 -0.15 9.09
N ARG A 79 -10.47 -0.45 10.34
CA ARG A 79 -11.31 0.45 11.17
C ARG A 79 -10.54 1.63 11.74
N GLN A 80 -9.25 1.48 11.93
CA GLN A 80 -8.34 2.49 12.48
C GLN A 80 -7.06 2.55 11.63
N PRO A 81 -7.16 2.93 10.34
CA PRO A 81 -6.01 2.94 9.47
C PRO A 81 -5.05 4.08 9.88
N PRO A 82 -3.74 3.88 9.73
CA PRO A 82 -2.76 4.94 9.98
C PRO A 82 -2.94 6.14 9.03
N GLN A 83 -3.48 5.90 7.87
CA GLN A 83 -3.83 6.92 6.87
C GLN A 83 -4.75 6.33 5.79
N VAL A 84 -5.47 7.20 5.09
CA VAL A 84 -6.17 6.91 3.83
C VAL A 84 -5.49 7.70 2.72
N VAL A 85 -5.01 7.01 1.69
CA VAL A 85 -4.36 7.62 0.53
C VAL A 85 -5.20 7.33 -0.71
N ILE A 86 -5.50 8.38 -1.48
CA ILE A 86 -6.26 8.26 -2.74
C ILE A 86 -5.50 9.04 -3.80
N GLY A 87 -5.24 8.39 -4.93
CA GLY A 87 -4.56 8.97 -6.05
C GLY A 87 -5.34 8.88 -7.35
N GLY A 88 -5.29 9.92 -8.16
CA GLY A 88 -5.93 9.93 -9.48
C GLY A 88 -5.81 11.28 -10.15
N ASP A 89 -6.00 11.31 -11.48
CA ASP A 89 -5.99 12.53 -12.26
C ASP A 89 -7.31 13.31 -12.14
N ASP A 90 -8.42 12.60 -11.86
CA ASP A 90 -9.74 13.17 -11.70
C ASP A 90 -10.02 13.47 -10.23
N ARG A 91 -10.01 14.76 -9.89
CA ARG A 91 -10.17 15.23 -8.51
C ARG A 91 -11.56 14.89 -7.96
N GLU A 92 -12.62 14.98 -8.78
CA GLU A 92 -13.97 14.66 -8.36
C GLU A 92 -14.10 13.16 -8.06
N ALA A 93 -13.57 12.31 -8.92
CA ALA A 93 -13.51 10.87 -8.68
C ALA A 93 -12.76 10.55 -7.39
N CYS A 94 -11.63 11.19 -7.12
CA CYS A 94 -10.88 11.03 -5.87
C CYS A 94 -11.72 11.45 -4.65
N GLN A 95 -12.46 12.56 -4.72
CA GLN A 95 -13.32 13.04 -3.64
C GLN A 95 -14.48 12.07 -3.37
N ARG A 96 -15.09 11.50 -4.41
CA ARG A 96 -16.14 10.49 -4.28
C ARG A 96 -15.62 9.22 -3.58
N VAL A 97 -14.42 8.77 -3.91
CA VAL A 97 -13.78 7.65 -3.19
C VAL A 97 -13.45 8.04 -1.76
N ALA A 98 -12.95 9.27 -1.52
CA ALA A 98 -12.64 9.79 -0.19
C ALA A 98 -13.86 9.81 0.74
N ALA A 99 -15.03 10.16 0.21
CA ALA A 99 -16.27 10.20 0.98
C ALA A 99 -16.64 8.83 1.60
N LEU A 100 -16.20 7.71 1.00
CA LEU A 100 -16.42 6.37 1.55
C LEU A 100 -15.65 6.16 2.88
N PHE A 101 -14.59 6.91 3.11
CA PHE A 101 -13.73 6.81 4.29
C PHE A 101 -13.93 7.95 5.30
N GLY A 102 -14.89 8.86 5.04
CA GLY A 102 -15.13 10.03 5.88
C GLY A 102 -15.61 9.73 7.31
N HIS A 103 -15.99 8.49 7.59
CA HIS A 103 -16.38 8.01 8.91
C HIS A 103 -15.19 7.51 9.74
N LEU A 104 -14.00 7.42 9.15
CA LEU A 104 -12.78 6.96 9.82
C LEU A 104 -12.03 8.17 10.38
N ASP A 105 -11.58 8.05 11.63
CA ASP A 105 -10.68 9.02 12.26
C ASP A 105 -9.22 8.75 11.82
N ALA A 106 -8.91 9.14 10.58
CA ALA A 106 -7.61 8.89 9.99
C ALA A 106 -7.20 10.05 9.05
N PRO A 107 -5.91 10.41 8.98
CA PRO A 107 -5.41 11.37 8.02
C PRO A 107 -5.75 10.93 6.59
N LEU A 108 -6.45 11.79 5.84
CA LEU A 108 -6.83 11.54 4.45
C LEU A 108 -5.96 12.39 3.52
N ARG A 109 -5.34 11.75 2.53
CA ARG A 109 -4.49 12.39 1.54
C ARG A 109 -5.00 12.10 0.13
N ILE A 110 -5.28 13.15 -0.63
CA ILE A 110 -5.56 13.07 -2.07
C ILE A 110 -4.33 13.59 -2.82
N THR A 111 -3.83 12.81 -3.78
CA THR A 111 -2.66 13.14 -4.59
C THR A 111 -2.80 12.57 -6.02
N ASP A 112 -1.77 12.67 -6.85
CA ASP A 112 -1.73 11.96 -8.12
C ASP A 112 -1.59 10.44 -7.92
N SER A 113 -1.94 9.65 -8.94
CA SER A 113 -1.96 8.18 -8.83
C SER A 113 -0.57 7.60 -8.58
N THR A 114 0.46 8.13 -9.24
CA THR A 114 1.84 7.63 -9.12
C THR A 114 2.40 7.88 -7.71
N SER A 115 2.14 9.06 -7.14
CA SER A 115 2.52 9.37 -5.76
C SER A 115 1.80 8.48 -4.76
N ALA A 116 0.51 8.20 -4.95
CA ALA A 116 -0.23 7.30 -4.06
C ALA A 116 0.30 5.86 -4.10
N GLU A 117 0.60 5.35 -5.29
CA GLU A 117 1.25 4.04 -5.48
C GLU A 117 2.62 3.99 -4.81
N LEU A 118 3.43 5.05 -5.00
CA LEU A 118 4.76 5.15 -4.41
C LEU A 118 4.73 5.25 -2.88
N ILE A 119 3.75 5.95 -2.31
CA ILE A 119 3.55 5.98 -0.84
C ILE A 119 3.39 4.57 -0.29
N LYS A 120 2.55 3.72 -0.92
CA LYS A 120 2.37 2.32 -0.49
C LYS A 120 3.68 1.54 -0.54
N TYR A 121 4.41 1.63 -1.66
CA TYR A 121 5.70 0.96 -1.81
C TYR A 121 6.73 1.49 -0.79
N GLY A 122 6.79 2.80 -0.59
CA GLY A 122 7.71 3.43 0.35
C GLY A 122 7.46 2.99 1.79
N VAL A 123 6.19 2.93 2.23
CA VAL A 123 5.85 2.42 3.56
C VAL A 123 6.31 0.96 3.70
N ASN A 124 5.95 0.08 2.77
CA ASN A 124 6.33 -1.32 2.85
C ASN A 124 7.85 -1.51 2.84
N ALA A 125 8.57 -0.80 1.97
CA ALA A 125 10.03 -0.86 1.88
C ALA A 125 10.70 -0.37 3.17
N PHE A 126 10.18 0.71 3.79
CA PHE A 126 10.72 1.22 5.04
C PHE A 126 10.49 0.26 6.21
N LEU A 127 9.32 -0.36 6.29
CA LEU A 127 9.04 -1.38 7.31
C LEU A 127 9.95 -2.61 7.15
N ALA A 128 10.17 -3.06 5.91
CA ALA A 128 11.12 -4.13 5.62
C ALA A 128 12.57 -3.74 6.00
N LEU A 129 12.96 -2.48 5.77
CA LEU A 129 14.27 -1.97 6.18
C LEU A 129 14.44 -2.00 7.70
N LYS A 130 13.40 -1.64 8.48
CA LYS A 130 13.44 -1.73 9.94
C LYS A 130 13.69 -3.17 10.42
N ILE A 131 13.03 -4.15 9.80
CA ILE A 131 13.23 -5.57 10.12
C ILE A 131 14.65 -6.01 9.74
N SER A 132 15.13 -5.65 8.55
CA SER A 132 16.50 -5.95 8.14
C SER A 132 17.52 -5.34 9.10
N PHE A 133 17.32 -4.08 9.50
CA PHE A 133 18.18 -3.39 10.45
C PHE A 133 18.24 -4.10 11.81
N ILE A 134 17.10 -4.50 12.38
CA ILE A 134 17.11 -5.16 13.68
C ILE A 134 17.68 -6.58 13.60
N ASN A 135 17.58 -7.25 12.45
CA ASN A 135 18.25 -8.54 12.22
C ASN A 135 19.78 -8.40 12.19
N GLU A 136 20.34 -7.34 11.59
CA GLU A 136 21.78 -7.02 11.68
C GLU A 136 22.18 -6.71 13.14
N MET A 137 21.35 -5.96 13.87
CA MET A 137 21.60 -5.71 15.29
C MET A 137 21.55 -7.01 16.12
N ALA A 138 20.69 -7.97 15.79
CA ALA A 138 20.65 -9.27 16.45
C ALA A 138 21.96 -10.03 16.30
N GLN A 139 22.56 -10.04 15.11
CA GLN A 139 23.88 -10.65 14.90
C GLN A 139 24.98 -9.99 15.76
N LEU A 140 24.97 -8.65 15.88
CA LEU A 140 25.88 -7.94 16.76
C LEU A 140 25.64 -8.26 18.23
N CYS A 141 24.39 -8.42 18.64
CA CYS A 141 24.04 -8.84 19.99
C CYS A 141 24.55 -10.26 20.30
N GLU A 142 24.41 -11.21 19.38
CA GLU A 142 24.96 -12.56 19.50
C GLU A 142 26.51 -12.53 19.69
N PHE A 143 27.18 -11.71 18.91
CA PHE A 143 28.63 -11.56 18.99
C PHE A 143 29.11 -10.91 20.30
N THR A 144 28.35 -9.96 20.85
CA THR A 144 28.71 -9.17 22.03
C THR A 144 28.14 -9.69 23.35
N GLY A 145 27.18 -10.65 23.29
CA GLY A 145 26.45 -11.14 24.44
C GLY A 145 25.36 -10.20 24.92
N ALA A 146 24.91 -9.22 24.08
CA ALA A 146 23.82 -8.33 24.39
C ALA A 146 22.45 -9.00 24.12
N ASP A 147 21.39 -8.48 24.77
CA ASP A 147 20.01 -8.90 24.50
C ASP A 147 19.38 -8.02 23.41
N VAL A 148 19.03 -8.62 22.28
CA VAL A 148 18.44 -7.90 21.14
C VAL A 148 17.08 -7.27 21.50
N SER A 149 16.30 -7.86 22.40
CA SER A 149 15.02 -7.30 22.83
C SER A 149 15.23 -5.98 23.58
N SER A 150 16.17 -5.96 24.53
CA SER A 150 16.57 -4.73 25.24
C SER A 150 17.11 -3.65 24.31
N VAL A 151 17.91 -4.05 23.32
CA VAL A 151 18.45 -3.12 22.30
C VAL A 151 17.32 -2.54 21.45
N ALA A 152 16.39 -3.38 20.99
CA ALA A 152 15.24 -2.95 20.19
C ALA A 152 14.30 -2.03 20.97
N ASP A 153 14.08 -2.31 22.25
CA ASP A 153 13.26 -1.47 23.14
C ASP A 153 13.93 -0.11 23.36
N GLY A 154 15.25 -0.11 23.63
CA GLY A 154 16.02 1.12 23.76
C GLY A 154 15.99 2.01 22.51
N ILE A 155 16.25 1.42 21.34
CA ILE A 155 16.14 2.12 20.04
C ILE A 155 14.72 2.63 19.81
N GLY A 156 13.70 1.79 20.11
CA GLY A 156 12.29 2.09 19.89
C GLY A 156 11.71 3.15 20.82
N THR A 157 12.41 3.51 21.92
CA THR A 157 12.03 4.60 22.81
C THR A 157 12.19 5.97 22.16
N ASP A 158 13.08 6.11 21.16
CA ASP A 158 13.13 7.32 20.35
C ASP A 158 11.90 7.40 19.45
N GLU A 159 11.02 8.40 19.69
CA GLU A 159 9.75 8.57 18.95
C GLU A 159 9.96 8.74 17.43
N ARG A 160 11.13 9.22 16.99
CA ARG A 160 11.50 9.34 15.57
C ARG A 160 11.66 7.97 14.90
N ILE A 161 11.92 6.92 15.68
CA ILE A 161 12.13 5.55 15.23
C ILE A 161 10.90 4.69 15.54
N GLY A 162 10.48 4.68 16.79
CA GLY A 162 9.36 3.88 17.29
C GLY A 162 9.66 2.36 17.31
N ARG A 163 9.00 1.64 18.23
CA ARG A 163 9.24 0.21 18.49
C ARG A 163 8.69 -0.73 17.39
N ALA A 164 7.65 -0.29 16.68
CA ALA A 164 7.01 -1.12 15.66
C ALA A 164 8.03 -1.57 14.59
N PHE A 165 7.95 -2.84 14.20
CA PHE A 165 8.84 -3.49 13.21
C PHE A 165 10.34 -3.56 13.62
N LEU A 166 10.64 -3.45 14.92
CA LEU A 166 11.97 -3.75 15.48
C LEU A 166 11.99 -5.11 16.20
N GLY A 167 11.22 -6.08 15.77
CA GLY A 167 11.32 -7.49 16.17
C GLY A 167 12.24 -8.23 15.22
N ALA A 168 13.33 -8.81 15.72
CA ALA A 168 14.20 -9.66 14.91
C ALA A 168 13.44 -10.94 14.50
N GLY A 169 13.51 -11.34 13.22
CA GLY A 169 12.80 -12.51 12.71
C GLY A 169 12.70 -12.56 11.18
N LEU A 170 11.77 -13.38 10.68
CA LEU A 170 11.64 -13.73 9.27
C LEU A 170 10.95 -12.65 8.40
N GLY A 171 10.70 -11.46 8.90
CA GLY A 171 10.09 -10.37 8.15
C GLY A 171 8.61 -10.15 8.50
N PHE A 172 7.76 -9.96 7.48
CA PHE A 172 6.32 -9.74 7.67
C PHE A 172 5.53 -11.02 8.03
N VAL A 173 6.20 -12.16 8.11
CA VAL A 173 5.58 -13.44 8.46
C VAL A 173 5.53 -13.54 9.98
N HIS A 174 4.35 -13.76 10.53
CA HIS A 174 4.10 -14.03 11.95
C HIS A 174 3.86 -15.50 12.18
#